data_3cdab13211c93dec966c521beca7cdd7
#
_entry.id   3cdab13211c93dec966c521beca7cdd7
#
_cell.length_a   1.000
_cell.length_b   1.000
_cell.length_c   1.000
_cell.angle_alpha   90.00
_cell.angle_beta   90.00
_cell.angle_gamma   90.00
#
_symmetry.space_group_name_H-M   'P 1'
#
loop_
_entity.id
_entity.type
_entity.pdbx_description
1 polymer ?
#
loop_
_entity_poly.entity_id
_entity_poly.type
_entity_poly.pdbx_seq_one_letter_code
_entity_poly.pdbx_strand_id
1 'polypeptide(L)'
;GTVAGAVTHTVDYDVQSDLDLFTAAAEAAAAVAETDEPPSDAPIFIVGLPRTGTTALHHMLNQDPGNNTLRLWAGQNPVPPPEAATYESDPRIEQKRQGVALTEQFMPGFLTTHLLDAEQPDECYMLLNRNFMSVEYSALFHIPSYANWLYANLCDSGSYEYHRVQLQLLQY
;
A
#
# COMPACT_ATOMS: atom_id res chain seq x y z
N GLY A 1 0.98 26.70 -37.66
CA GLY A 1 0.59 25.60 -36.79
C GLY A 1 0.40 26.13 -35.39
N THR A 2 -0.88 26.19 -34.93
CA THR A 2 -1.28 26.61 -33.58
C THR A 2 -0.87 25.51 -32.60
N VAL A 3 -0.02 25.82 -31.62
CA VAL A 3 0.27 24.97 -30.49
C VAL A 3 -0.98 24.94 -29.61
N ALA A 4 -1.59 23.78 -29.47
CA ALA A 4 -2.73 23.59 -28.56
C ALA A 4 -2.31 23.94 -27.13
N GLY A 5 -3.11 24.77 -26.48
CA GLY A 5 -2.82 25.23 -25.13
C GLY A 5 -2.72 24.05 -24.15
N ALA A 6 -1.70 24.09 -23.32
CA ALA A 6 -1.56 23.19 -22.21
C ALA A 6 -2.74 23.39 -21.24
N VAL A 7 -3.55 22.36 -21.06
CA VAL A 7 -4.58 22.33 -20.01
C VAL A 7 -3.83 22.06 -18.71
N THR A 8 -3.55 23.12 -17.95
CA THR A 8 -3.07 22.99 -16.57
C THR A 8 -4.26 22.61 -15.70
N HIS A 9 -4.38 21.34 -15.37
CA HIS A 9 -5.21 20.93 -14.23
C HIS A 9 -4.46 21.33 -12.96
N THR A 10 -4.91 22.39 -12.29
CA THR A 10 -4.58 22.61 -10.89
C THR A 10 -5.38 21.58 -10.11
N VAL A 11 -4.71 20.54 -9.64
CA VAL A 11 -5.25 19.69 -8.58
C VAL A 11 -5.16 20.53 -7.31
N ASP A 12 -6.30 20.95 -6.76
CA ASP A 12 -6.35 21.52 -5.42
C ASP A 12 -5.97 20.41 -4.44
N TYR A 13 -4.72 20.41 -4.04
CA TYR A 13 -4.18 19.50 -3.05
C TYR A 13 -4.52 20.04 -1.67
N ASP A 14 -5.38 19.34 -0.93
CA ASP A 14 -5.67 19.69 0.46
C ASP A 14 -4.55 19.17 1.36
N VAL A 15 -3.50 19.98 1.47
CA VAL A 15 -2.32 19.70 2.32
C VAL A 15 -2.72 19.48 3.79
N GLN A 16 -3.83 20.08 4.24
CA GLN A 16 -4.27 19.94 5.63
C GLN A 16 -4.85 18.54 5.89
N SER A 17 -5.65 18.00 4.97
CA SER A 17 -6.18 16.65 5.12
C SER A 17 -5.08 15.59 5.10
N ASP A 18 -4.04 15.79 4.29
CA ASP A 18 -2.88 14.92 4.27
C ASP A 18 -2.07 15.01 5.58
N LEU A 19 -1.90 16.23 6.12
CA LEU A 19 -1.22 16.44 7.39
C LEU A 19 -1.99 15.81 8.56
N ASP A 20 -3.31 15.91 8.56
CA ASP A 20 -4.18 15.30 9.56
C ASP A 20 -4.11 13.76 9.48
N LEU A 21 -4.03 13.21 8.26
CA LEU A 21 -3.83 11.78 8.03
C LEU A 21 -2.45 11.30 8.54
N PHE A 22 -1.40 12.07 8.29
CA PHE A 22 -0.06 11.80 8.80
C PHE A 22 -0.02 11.85 10.34
N THR A 23 -0.70 12.83 10.93
CA THR A 23 -0.77 12.97 12.39
C THR A 23 -1.51 11.79 13.01
N ALA A 24 -2.67 11.42 12.46
CA ALA A 24 -3.43 10.25 12.91
C ALA A 24 -2.64 8.95 12.73
N ALA A 25 -1.89 8.80 11.63
CA ALA A 25 -1.01 7.66 11.41
C ALA A 25 0.13 7.59 12.43
N ALA A 26 0.72 8.73 12.78
CA ALA A 26 1.78 8.81 13.79
C ALA A 26 1.25 8.50 15.20
N GLU A 27 0.06 8.99 15.55
CA GLU A 27 -0.60 8.69 16.81
C GLU A 27 -0.97 7.21 16.94
N ALA A 28 -1.54 6.62 15.87
CA ALA A 28 -1.85 5.20 15.82
C ALA A 28 -0.57 4.33 15.91
N ALA A 29 0.50 4.71 15.20
CA ALA A 29 1.79 4.04 15.28
C ALA A 29 2.42 4.14 16.69
N ALA A 30 2.28 5.29 17.36
CA ALA A 30 2.73 5.45 18.74
C ALA A 30 1.92 4.56 19.71
N ALA A 31 0.59 4.49 19.53
CA ALA A 31 -0.28 3.62 20.33
C ALA A 31 0.08 2.13 20.15
N VAL A 32 0.42 1.69 18.94
CA VAL A 32 0.89 0.31 18.67
C VAL A 32 2.27 0.07 19.28
N ALA A 33 3.17 1.06 19.25
CA ALA A 33 4.49 0.93 19.86
C ALA A 33 4.44 0.81 21.39
N GLU A 34 3.37 1.29 22.03
CA GLU A 34 3.11 1.13 23.45
C GLU A 34 2.48 -0.23 23.81
N THR A 35 1.97 -0.99 22.84
CA THR A 35 1.49 -2.36 23.07
C THR A 35 2.69 -3.32 23.02
N ASP A 36 2.88 -4.10 24.09
CA ASP A 36 3.85 -5.22 24.12
C ASP A 36 3.41 -6.41 23.25
N GLU A 37 2.44 -6.21 22.33
CA GLU A 37 2.03 -7.23 21.39
C GLU A 37 3.18 -7.51 20.41
N PRO A 38 3.80 -8.68 20.46
CA PRO A 38 4.84 -9.03 19.52
C PRO A 38 4.24 -9.08 18.10
N PRO A 39 4.98 -8.64 17.07
CA PRO A 39 4.59 -8.97 15.70
C PRO A 39 4.45 -10.48 15.59
N SER A 40 3.56 -10.96 14.70
CA SER A 40 3.37 -12.39 14.43
C SER A 40 4.67 -13.15 14.58
N ASP A 41 4.69 -14.17 15.44
CA ASP A 41 5.91 -14.90 15.83
C ASP A 41 6.65 -15.55 14.64
N ALA A 42 5.99 -15.64 13.48
CA ALA A 42 6.56 -16.25 12.27
C ALA A 42 5.88 -15.71 10.98
N PRO A 43 6.17 -14.48 10.54
CA PRO A 43 5.63 -13.99 9.28
C PRO A 43 6.19 -14.80 8.10
N ILE A 44 5.33 -15.15 7.14
CA ILE A 44 5.74 -15.78 5.89
C ILE A 44 6.09 -14.68 4.89
N PHE A 45 7.34 -14.67 4.42
CA PHE A 45 7.79 -13.74 3.38
C PHE A 45 7.81 -14.45 2.02
N ILE A 46 7.04 -13.94 1.07
CA ILE A 46 7.09 -14.37 -0.33
C ILE A 46 8.05 -13.46 -1.06
N VAL A 47 9.19 -13.98 -1.48
CA VAL A 47 10.22 -13.23 -2.19
C VAL A 47 10.46 -13.88 -3.54
N GLY A 48 10.50 -13.06 -4.61
CA GLY A 48 10.76 -13.55 -5.95
C GLY A 48 10.92 -12.43 -6.96
N LEU A 49 11.46 -12.75 -8.13
CA LEU A 49 11.50 -11.82 -9.24
C LEU A 49 10.07 -11.61 -9.80
N PRO A 50 9.81 -10.47 -10.44
CA PRO A 50 8.54 -10.24 -11.12
C PRO A 50 8.19 -11.38 -12.10
N ARG A 51 6.92 -11.77 -12.18
CA ARG A 51 6.39 -12.80 -13.08
C ARG A 51 6.85 -14.25 -12.77
N THR A 52 7.25 -14.54 -11.53
CA THR A 52 7.63 -15.89 -11.08
C THR A 52 6.54 -16.64 -10.31
N GLY A 53 5.32 -16.07 -10.24
CA GLY A 53 4.17 -16.70 -9.59
C GLY A 53 3.98 -16.32 -8.12
N THR A 54 4.69 -15.33 -7.61
CA THR A 54 4.56 -14.85 -6.21
C THR A 54 3.13 -14.43 -5.87
N THR A 55 2.45 -13.73 -6.76
CA THR A 55 1.03 -13.36 -6.59
C THR A 55 0.14 -14.59 -6.47
N ALA A 56 0.31 -15.59 -7.33
CA ALA A 56 -0.46 -16.82 -7.27
C ALA A 56 -0.24 -17.57 -5.94
N LEU A 57 1.01 -17.66 -5.49
CA LEU A 57 1.35 -18.26 -4.20
C LEU A 57 0.70 -17.48 -3.04
N HIS A 58 0.73 -16.15 -3.08
CA HIS A 58 0.09 -15.30 -2.07
C HIS A 58 -1.42 -15.57 -1.97
N HIS A 59 -2.10 -15.61 -3.12
CA HIS A 59 -3.53 -15.94 -3.17
C HIS A 59 -3.83 -17.38 -2.71
N MET A 60 -2.95 -18.34 -2.97
CA MET A 60 -3.10 -19.70 -2.46
C MET A 60 -2.97 -19.76 -0.94
N LEU A 61 -1.98 -19.08 -0.36
CA LEU A 61 -1.80 -19.01 1.09
C LEU A 61 -2.96 -18.29 1.79
N ASN A 62 -3.57 -17.31 1.12
CA ASN A 62 -4.76 -16.61 1.63
C ASN A 62 -6.00 -17.52 1.74
N GLN A 63 -6.02 -18.69 1.10
CA GLN A 63 -7.13 -19.64 1.24
C GLN A 63 -7.13 -20.35 2.61
N ASP A 64 -6.01 -20.37 3.30
CA ASP A 64 -5.93 -20.91 4.66
C ASP A 64 -6.41 -19.83 5.65
N PRO A 65 -7.51 -20.07 6.39
CA PRO A 65 -8.03 -19.11 7.37
C PRO A 65 -7.10 -18.88 8.57
N GLY A 66 -6.07 -19.69 8.73
CA GLY A 66 -5.00 -19.49 9.72
C GLY A 66 -4.00 -18.42 9.30
N ASN A 67 -4.01 -17.99 8.03
CA ASN A 67 -3.14 -16.94 7.53
C ASN A 67 -3.86 -15.59 7.49
N ASN A 68 -3.27 -14.57 8.11
CA ASN A 68 -3.69 -13.19 7.93
C ASN A 68 -2.85 -12.55 6.81
N THR A 69 -3.51 -12.07 5.76
CA THR A 69 -2.85 -11.45 4.61
C THR A 69 -3.21 -9.98 4.50
N LEU A 70 -2.28 -9.19 3.98
CA LEU A 70 -2.49 -7.77 3.75
C LEU A 70 -3.44 -7.57 2.57
N ARG A 71 -4.70 -7.22 2.82
CA ARG A 71 -5.66 -6.88 1.76
C ARG A 71 -5.37 -5.49 1.19
N LEU A 72 -5.61 -5.32 -0.10
CA LEU A 72 -5.32 -4.08 -0.84
C LEU A 72 -5.94 -2.84 -0.18
N TRP A 73 -7.22 -2.91 0.24
CA TRP A 73 -7.90 -1.78 0.88
C TRP A 73 -7.27 -1.37 2.20
N ALA A 74 -6.86 -2.35 3.03
CA ALA A 74 -6.28 -2.10 4.34
C ALA A 74 -4.84 -1.59 4.23
N GLY A 75 -4.04 -2.18 3.32
CA GLY A 75 -2.66 -1.75 3.10
C GLY A 75 -2.53 -0.35 2.54
N GLN A 76 -3.46 0.06 1.68
CA GLN A 76 -3.45 1.43 1.15
C GLN A 76 -3.98 2.48 2.12
N ASN A 77 -4.85 2.09 3.06
CA ASN A 77 -5.43 2.99 4.06
C ASN A 77 -5.43 2.31 5.44
N PRO A 78 -4.25 2.12 6.08
CA PRO A 78 -4.13 1.39 7.34
C PRO A 78 -4.66 2.16 8.55
N VAL A 79 -4.98 3.45 8.40
CA VAL A 79 -5.43 4.33 9.50
C VAL A 79 -6.82 4.89 9.19
N PRO A 80 -7.77 4.83 10.15
CA PRO A 80 -7.67 4.11 11.41
C PRO A 80 -7.48 2.59 11.18
N PRO A 81 -6.90 1.86 12.16
CA PRO A 81 -6.73 0.42 12.00
C PRO A 81 -8.08 -0.28 11.75
N PRO A 82 -8.10 -1.34 10.94
CA PRO A 82 -9.32 -2.12 10.77
C PRO A 82 -9.81 -2.72 12.09
N GLU A 83 -11.12 -2.79 12.27
CA GLU A 83 -11.72 -3.45 13.42
C GLU A 83 -12.22 -4.84 13.03
N ALA A 84 -11.92 -5.87 13.81
CA ALA A 84 -12.33 -7.24 13.53
C ALA A 84 -13.85 -7.39 13.30
N ALA A 85 -14.66 -6.65 14.06
CA ALA A 85 -16.13 -6.70 13.96
C ALA A 85 -16.68 -6.15 12.62
N THR A 86 -15.97 -5.25 11.96
CA THR A 86 -16.40 -4.56 10.74
C THR A 86 -15.47 -4.82 9.55
N TYR A 87 -14.50 -5.72 9.68
CA TYR A 87 -13.47 -5.95 8.69
C TYR A 87 -14.00 -6.25 7.29
N GLU A 88 -15.05 -7.07 7.20
CA GLU A 88 -15.66 -7.47 5.92
C GLU A 88 -16.70 -6.43 5.40
N SER A 89 -16.98 -5.39 6.16
CA SER A 89 -17.94 -4.33 5.81
C SER A 89 -17.37 -2.93 5.92
N ASP A 90 -16.05 -2.80 6.02
CA ASP A 90 -15.37 -1.52 6.12
C ASP A 90 -15.65 -0.66 4.88
N PRO A 91 -16.07 0.60 5.03
CA PRO A 91 -16.41 1.47 3.91
C PRO A 91 -15.24 1.72 2.95
N ARG A 92 -14.00 1.56 3.39
CA ARG A 92 -12.79 1.66 2.56
C ARG A 92 -12.74 0.60 1.46
N ILE A 93 -13.41 -0.56 1.66
CA ILE A 93 -13.51 -1.62 0.64
C ILE A 93 -14.19 -1.07 -0.61
N GLU A 94 -15.35 -0.41 -0.44
CA GLU A 94 -16.09 0.15 -1.59
C GLU A 94 -15.33 1.30 -2.26
N GLN A 95 -14.71 2.17 -1.47
CA GLN A 95 -13.84 3.23 -2.00
C GLN A 95 -12.71 2.64 -2.84
N LYS A 96 -12.11 1.54 -2.38
CA LYS A 96 -11.04 0.87 -3.11
C LYS A 96 -11.53 0.18 -4.39
N ARG A 97 -12.69 -0.45 -4.38
CA ARG A 97 -13.31 -1.02 -5.60
C ARG A 97 -13.51 0.05 -6.67
N GLN A 98 -13.99 1.24 -6.28
CA GLN A 98 -14.13 2.37 -7.20
C GLN A 98 -12.78 2.83 -7.74
N GLY A 99 -11.74 2.89 -6.90
CA GLY A 99 -10.38 3.20 -7.34
C GLY A 99 -9.82 2.18 -8.33
N VAL A 100 -10.03 0.90 -8.11
CA VAL A 100 -9.64 -0.17 -9.06
C VAL A 100 -10.37 -0.02 -10.40
N ALA A 101 -11.68 0.27 -10.38
CA ALA A 101 -12.46 0.52 -11.60
C ALA A 101 -11.95 1.74 -12.37
N LEU A 102 -11.55 2.81 -11.67
CA LEU A 102 -10.92 3.97 -12.29
C LEU A 102 -9.56 3.63 -12.90
N THR A 103 -8.77 2.80 -12.24
CA THR A 103 -7.47 2.36 -12.78
C THR A 103 -7.66 1.68 -14.14
N GLU A 104 -8.62 0.77 -14.29
CA GLU A 104 -8.90 0.12 -15.58
C GLU A 104 -9.42 1.12 -16.63
N GLN A 105 -10.18 2.12 -16.20
CA GLN A 105 -10.68 3.17 -17.11
C GLN A 105 -9.54 4.04 -17.67
N PHE A 106 -8.57 4.44 -16.82
CA PHE A 106 -7.46 5.32 -17.22
C PHE A 106 -6.27 4.57 -17.80
N MET A 107 -6.10 3.31 -17.43
CA MET A 107 -5.02 2.42 -17.85
C MET A 107 -5.59 1.08 -18.36
N PRO A 108 -6.26 1.07 -19.52
CA PRO A 108 -6.91 -0.15 -20.02
C PRO A 108 -5.92 -1.30 -20.18
N GLY A 109 -6.26 -2.46 -19.64
CA GLY A 109 -5.43 -3.66 -19.65
C GLY A 109 -4.41 -3.74 -18.51
N PHE A 110 -4.31 -2.73 -17.64
CA PHE A 110 -3.40 -2.78 -16.48
C PHE A 110 -3.71 -3.99 -15.59
N LEU A 111 -4.99 -4.26 -15.32
CA LEU A 111 -5.43 -5.38 -14.49
C LEU A 111 -5.09 -6.77 -15.07
N THR A 112 -4.75 -6.86 -16.35
CA THR A 112 -4.26 -8.12 -16.94
C THR A 112 -2.80 -8.41 -16.60
N THR A 113 -2.04 -7.38 -16.28
CA THR A 113 -0.63 -7.49 -15.91
C THR A 113 -0.42 -7.48 -14.40
N HIS A 114 -1.24 -6.72 -13.69
CA HIS A 114 -1.24 -6.63 -12.24
C HIS A 114 -2.68 -6.72 -11.73
N LEU A 115 -3.03 -7.87 -11.18
CA LEU A 115 -4.37 -8.11 -10.64
C LEU A 115 -4.56 -7.25 -9.38
N LEU A 116 -5.52 -6.34 -9.44
CA LEU A 116 -5.96 -5.55 -8.28
C LEU A 116 -7.38 -5.94 -7.91
N ASP A 117 -7.58 -6.27 -6.66
CA ASP A 117 -8.90 -6.49 -6.07
C ASP A 117 -8.88 -5.95 -4.64
N ALA A 118 -9.89 -5.16 -4.29
CA ALA A 118 -9.96 -4.48 -2.99
C ALA A 118 -9.77 -5.43 -1.80
N GLU A 119 -10.38 -6.62 -1.87
CA GLU A 119 -10.46 -7.58 -0.78
C GLU A 119 -9.43 -8.71 -0.88
N GLN A 120 -8.68 -8.75 -1.98
CA GLN A 120 -7.64 -9.76 -2.14
C GLN A 120 -6.29 -9.27 -1.56
N PRO A 121 -5.41 -10.22 -1.23
CA PRO A 121 -4.06 -9.89 -0.78
C PRO A 121 -3.28 -9.15 -1.85
N ASP A 122 -2.51 -8.17 -1.41
CA ASP A 122 -1.61 -7.42 -2.29
C ASP A 122 -0.23 -7.27 -1.63
N GLU A 123 0.71 -6.75 -2.38
CA GLU A 123 2.11 -6.65 -1.99
C GLU A 123 2.33 -5.57 -0.93
N CYS A 124 3.15 -5.87 0.07
CA CYS A 124 3.36 -4.98 1.21
C CYS A 124 4.18 -3.72 0.88
N TYR A 125 4.77 -3.61 -0.31
CA TYR A 125 5.51 -2.41 -0.72
C TYR A 125 4.65 -1.13 -0.70
N MET A 126 3.32 -1.27 -0.82
CA MET A 126 2.41 -0.13 -0.71
C MET A 126 2.49 0.58 0.65
N LEU A 127 2.88 -0.13 1.71
CA LEU A 127 3.11 0.47 3.02
C LEU A 127 4.32 1.42 3.00
N LEU A 128 5.30 1.17 2.13
CA LEU A 128 6.48 2.01 1.95
C LEU A 128 6.20 3.27 1.10
N ASN A 129 5.03 3.37 0.46
CA ASN A 129 4.65 4.57 -0.28
C ASN A 129 4.55 5.79 0.63
N ARG A 130 4.13 5.60 1.88
CA ARG A 130 3.88 6.69 2.83
C ARG A 130 5.12 7.46 3.24
N ASN A 131 6.28 6.82 3.20
CA ASN A 131 7.56 7.46 3.51
C ASN A 131 8.43 7.66 2.26
N PHE A 132 7.86 7.56 1.06
CA PHE A 132 8.54 7.69 -0.22
C PHE A 132 9.70 6.71 -0.43
N MET A 133 9.65 5.52 0.19
CA MET A 133 10.67 4.49 0.07
C MET A 133 10.20 3.26 -0.71
N SER A 134 9.27 3.45 -1.65
CA SER A 134 8.70 2.37 -2.45
C SER A 134 9.21 2.37 -3.88
N VAL A 135 9.49 1.18 -4.38
CA VAL A 135 9.81 0.94 -5.80
C VAL A 135 8.63 1.21 -6.73
N GLU A 136 7.40 1.27 -6.20
CA GLU A 136 6.18 1.52 -6.98
C GLU A 136 6.25 2.82 -7.77
N TYR A 137 6.79 3.88 -7.17
CA TYR A 137 6.96 5.16 -7.86
C TYR A 137 7.81 5.05 -9.12
N SER A 138 8.88 4.24 -9.06
CA SER A 138 9.75 4.01 -10.24
C SER A 138 9.12 3.09 -11.28
N ALA A 139 8.19 2.22 -10.85
CA ALA A 139 7.44 1.35 -11.75
C ALA A 139 6.35 2.12 -12.52
N LEU A 140 5.71 3.09 -11.86
CA LEU A 140 4.62 3.87 -12.45
C LEU A 140 5.11 5.12 -13.22
N PHE A 141 6.23 5.70 -12.82
CA PHE A 141 6.72 6.96 -13.36
C PHE A 141 8.18 6.86 -13.84
N HIS A 142 8.49 7.56 -14.93
CA HIS A 142 9.87 7.66 -15.41
C HIS A 142 10.65 8.70 -14.59
N ILE A 143 11.19 8.29 -13.44
CA ILE A 143 11.88 9.14 -12.46
C ILE A 143 13.25 8.52 -12.08
N PRO A 144 14.21 8.44 -13.01
CA PRO A 144 15.47 7.71 -12.78
C PRO A 144 16.31 8.28 -11.62
N SER A 145 16.25 9.58 -11.37
CA SER A 145 16.96 10.21 -10.24
C SER A 145 16.44 9.70 -8.89
N TYR A 146 15.13 9.57 -8.75
CA TYR A 146 14.51 8.97 -7.57
C TYR A 146 14.87 7.49 -7.44
N ALA A 147 14.81 6.72 -8.51
CA ALA A 147 15.17 5.31 -8.50
C ALA A 147 16.61 5.10 -8.01
N ASN A 148 17.56 5.86 -8.54
CA ASN A 148 18.96 5.79 -8.11
C ASN A 148 19.13 6.17 -6.63
N TRP A 149 18.43 7.23 -6.19
CA TRP A 149 18.46 7.64 -4.80
C TRP A 149 17.84 6.57 -3.88
N LEU A 150 16.69 5.99 -4.27
CA LEU A 150 16.02 4.95 -3.51
C LEU A 150 16.92 3.74 -3.30
N TYR A 151 17.52 3.20 -4.36
CA TYR A 151 18.42 2.05 -4.26
C TYR A 151 19.64 2.31 -3.40
N ALA A 152 20.14 3.55 -3.38
CA ALA A 152 21.28 3.93 -2.54
C ALA A 152 20.94 4.08 -1.07
N ASN A 153 19.65 4.29 -0.70
CA ASN A 153 19.25 4.66 0.65
C ASN A 153 18.25 3.67 1.30
N LEU A 154 17.71 2.71 0.56
CA LEU A 154 16.62 1.85 1.03
C LEU A 154 16.97 1.08 2.31
N CYS A 155 18.20 0.58 2.44
CA CYS A 155 18.62 -0.23 3.59
C CYS A 155 18.84 0.59 4.86
N ASP A 156 19.19 1.86 4.74
CA ASP A 156 19.63 2.71 5.86
C ASP A 156 18.59 3.77 6.27
N SER A 157 17.40 3.71 5.68
CA SER A 157 16.39 4.77 5.81
C SER A 157 15.47 4.66 7.01
N GLY A 158 15.53 3.58 7.79
CA GLY A 158 14.53 3.28 8.82
C GLY A 158 13.16 2.86 8.27
N SER A 159 13.06 2.64 6.95
CA SER A 159 11.79 2.35 6.26
C SER A 159 11.19 1.03 6.70
N TYR A 160 12.02 0.04 7.00
CA TYR A 160 11.56 -1.27 7.44
C TYR A 160 11.07 -1.27 8.89
N GLU A 161 11.58 -0.40 9.74
CA GLU A 161 11.04 -0.14 11.08
C GLU A 161 9.62 0.45 10.96
N TYR A 162 9.44 1.43 10.08
CA TYR A 162 8.13 2.01 9.80
C TYR A 162 7.17 0.98 9.18
N HIS A 163 7.64 0.17 8.23
CA HIS A 163 6.88 -0.94 7.65
C HIS A 163 6.43 -1.94 8.73
N ARG A 164 7.33 -2.31 9.65
CA ARG A 164 7.00 -3.20 10.77
C ARG A 164 5.89 -2.64 11.65
N VAL A 165 5.97 -1.36 12.01
CA VAL A 165 4.93 -0.70 12.82
C VAL A 165 3.58 -0.70 12.11
N GLN A 166 3.55 -0.46 10.79
CA GLN A 166 2.31 -0.56 10.02
C GLN A 166 1.73 -1.97 9.98
N LEU A 167 2.58 -2.99 9.85
CA LEU A 167 2.13 -4.38 9.92
C LEU A 167 1.58 -4.73 11.31
N GLN A 168 2.19 -4.26 12.39
CA GLN A 168 1.67 -4.42 13.75
C GLN A 168 0.30 -3.77 13.91
N LEU A 169 0.12 -2.58 13.34
CA LEU A 169 -1.17 -1.87 13.33
C LEU A 169 -2.28 -2.66 12.63
N LEU A 170 -1.93 -3.46 11.63
CA LEU A 170 -2.87 -4.21 10.78
C LEU A 170 -3.10 -5.67 11.25
N GLN A 171 -2.61 -6.05 12.43
CA GLN A 171 -2.77 -7.39 13.00
C GLN A 171 -4.06 -7.54 13.83
N TYR A 172 -5.22 -7.33 13.22
CA TYR A 172 -6.51 -7.51 13.89
C TYR A 172 -7.23 -8.77 13.42
#